data_26b2aa744afb01c1178c140ff1770cdb
#
_entry.id   26b2aa744afb01c1178c140ff1770cdb
#
_cell.length_a   1.000
_cell.length_b   1.000
_cell.length_c   1.000
_cell.angle_alpha   90.00
_cell.angle_beta   90.00
_cell.angle_gamma   90.00
#
_symmetry.space_group_name_H-M   'P 1'
#
loop_
_entity.id
_entity.type
_entity.pdbx_description
1 polymer ?
#
loop_
_entity_poly.entity_id
_entity_poly.type
_entity_poly.pdbx_seq_one_letter_code
_entity_poly.pdbx_strand_id
1 'polypeptide(L)'
;MKWMCSICCAAVLLAGGAVQATAVPNDPINWGFKRSVNHQPPDAGKQLNRLIEKYGAFYLGNTKEKTIYLTFDNGYENGYTPKVLDVLKKHRVTGTFFVTGHFVKDQPELIKRMSDEGHIIGNHSFHHPDLTKKTADQIQDELDSVNEEVYKITGKQDNLYLRPPRGVFSEYVLKETNRLGYQTVFWSVAFVDWKINSQKGSKYAYDHMIKQAHPGAIYLLHTVSKDNAEALDDAITDLKKQGYTFKSINDLMFEKEMNLPSL
;
A
#
# COMPACT_ATOMS: atom_id res chain seq x y z
N MET A 1 20.99 -68.99 -47.42
CA MET A 1 20.72 -68.76 -45.96
C MET A 1 20.65 -67.21 -45.79
N LYS A 2 19.47 -66.66 -45.66
CA LYS A 2 19.23 -65.20 -45.45
C LYS A 2 18.79 -65.01 -44.01
N TRP A 3 19.60 -64.31 -43.23
CA TRP A 3 19.27 -63.91 -41.86
C TRP A 3 18.50 -62.59 -41.91
N MET A 4 17.26 -62.59 -41.48
CA MET A 4 16.47 -61.40 -41.23
C MET A 4 16.63 -60.99 -39.78
N CYS A 5 17.29 -59.85 -39.50
CA CYS A 5 17.29 -59.20 -38.19
C CYS A 5 15.99 -58.38 -38.06
N SER A 6 15.14 -58.78 -37.16
CA SER A 6 13.96 -58.00 -36.71
C SER A 6 14.44 -56.98 -35.66
N ILE A 7 14.38 -55.70 -35.98
CA ILE A 7 14.56 -54.63 -35.01
C ILE A 7 13.22 -54.32 -34.35
N CYS A 8 13.08 -54.69 -33.07
CA CYS A 8 11.97 -54.25 -32.24
C CYS A 8 12.22 -52.81 -31.76
N CYS A 9 11.50 -51.84 -32.33
CA CYS A 9 11.42 -50.50 -31.78
C CYS A 9 10.46 -50.50 -30.60
N ALA A 10 10.99 -50.39 -29.39
CA ALA A 10 10.20 -50.13 -28.20
C ALA A 10 9.86 -48.61 -28.14
N ALA A 11 8.61 -48.26 -28.35
CA ALA A 11 8.11 -46.90 -28.16
C ALA A 11 7.94 -46.65 -26.66
N VAL A 12 8.82 -45.80 -26.11
CA VAL A 12 8.66 -45.29 -24.74
C VAL A 12 7.62 -44.19 -24.75
N LEU A 13 6.42 -44.49 -24.28
CA LEU A 13 5.37 -43.50 -23.99
C LEU A 13 5.77 -42.73 -22.73
N LEU A 14 6.34 -41.50 -22.91
CA LEU A 14 6.48 -40.53 -21.85
C LEU A 14 5.08 -40.01 -21.48
N ALA A 15 4.50 -40.55 -20.41
CA ALA A 15 3.31 -40.00 -19.77
C ALA A 15 3.70 -38.66 -19.12
N GLY A 16 3.57 -37.57 -19.85
CA GLY A 16 3.68 -36.22 -19.31
C GLY A 16 2.51 -35.97 -18.35
N GLY A 17 2.74 -36.14 -17.07
CA GLY A 17 1.77 -35.73 -16.05
C GLY A 17 1.62 -34.23 -16.12
N ALA A 18 0.46 -33.73 -16.59
CA ALA A 18 0.10 -32.33 -16.47
C ALA A 18 -0.02 -32.02 -14.98
N VAL A 19 0.95 -31.26 -14.45
CA VAL A 19 0.83 -30.66 -13.11
C VAL A 19 -0.31 -29.66 -13.21
N GLN A 20 -1.49 -30.03 -12.70
CA GLN A 20 -2.59 -29.09 -12.54
C GLN A 20 -2.12 -28.02 -11.55
N ALA A 21 -1.88 -26.81 -12.06
CA ALA A 21 -1.64 -25.65 -11.22
C ALA A 21 -2.89 -25.45 -10.34
N THR A 22 -2.77 -25.65 -9.05
CA THR A 22 -3.84 -25.34 -8.10
C THR A 22 -4.21 -23.88 -8.22
N ALA A 23 -5.50 -23.60 -8.41
CA ALA A 23 -5.99 -22.22 -8.48
C ALA A 23 -5.60 -21.48 -7.19
N VAL A 24 -5.09 -20.27 -7.34
CA VAL A 24 -4.74 -19.42 -6.19
C VAL A 24 -6.02 -18.97 -5.49
N PRO A 25 -6.12 -19.09 -4.15
CA PRO A 25 -7.31 -18.70 -3.39
C PRO A 25 -7.70 -17.23 -3.64
N ASN A 26 -9.00 -16.98 -3.84
CA ASN A 26 -9.54 -15.65 -4.06
C ASN A 26 -10.63 -15.25 -3.05
N ASP A 27 -10.69 -15.95 -1.91
CA ASP A 27 -11.60 -15.59 -0.82
C ASP A 27 -11.19 -14.22 -0.24
N PRO A 28 -12.17 -13.30 -0.07
CA PRO A 28 -11.87 -11.96 0.44
C PRO A 28 -11.34 -11.99 1.87
N ILE A 29 -10.22 -11.32 2.08
CA ILE A 29 -9.59 -11.07 3.37
C ILE A 29 -9.69 -9.57 3.65
N ASN A 30 -10.20 -9.20 4.84
CA ASN A 30 -10.16 -7.82 5.28
C ASN A 30 -8.85 -7.60 6.04
N TRP A 31 -8.08 -6.58 5.65
CA TRP A 31 -6.89 -6.20 6.38
C TRP A 31 -7.24 -5.87 7.84
N GLY A 32 -6.49 -6.44 8.76
CA GLY A 32 -6.67 -6.20 10.18
C GLY A 32 -5.47 -6.69 10.99
N PHE A 33 -5.29 -6.10 12.16
CA PHE A 33 -4.22 -6.43 13.10
C PHE A 33 -4.68 -6.20 14.53
N LYS A 34 -4.02 -6.85 15.49
CA LYS A 34 -4.21 -6.55 16.91
C LYS A 34 -3.52 -5.21 17.19
N ARG A 35 -4.30 -4.22 17.62
CA ARG A 35 -3.79 -2.86 17.87
C ARG A 35 -2.58 -2.86 18.80
N SER A 36 -1.68 -1.93 18.54
CA SER A 36 -0.55 -1.63 19.42
C SER A 36 -1.02 -1.27 20.84
N VAL A 37 -0.27 -1.76 21.81
CA VAL A 37 -0.41 -1.37 23.22
C VAL A 37 0.97 -0.92 23.70
N ASN A 38 1.03 0.17 24.45
CA ASN A 38 2.29 0.69 24.99
C ASN A 38 3.36 0.95 23.92
N HIS A 39 2.96 1.49 22.77
CA HIS A 39 3.83 1.80 21.64
C HIS A 39 4.61 0.59 21.07
N GLN A 40 4.10 -0.63 21.27
CA GLN A 40 4.66 -1.82 20.65
C GLN A 40 4.08 -2.00 19.23
N PRO A 41 4.89 -2.45 18.26
CA PRO A 41 4.36 -2.76 16.93
C PRO A 41 3.22 -3.77 17.00
N PRO A 42 2.11 -3.58 16.25
CA PRO A 42 1.02 -4.54 16.19
C PRO A 42 1.42 -5.79 15.40
N ASP A 43 0.68 -6.87 15.61
CA ASP A 43 0.86 -8.13 14.90
C ASP A 43 -0.41 -8.51 14.15
N ALA A 44 -0.28 -8.80 12.85
CA ALA A 44 -1.36 -9.29 12.00
C ALA A 44 -1.61 -10.80 12.16
N GLY A 45 -0.75 -11.48 12.89
CA GLY A 45 -0.80 -12.93 13.10
C GLY A 45 -0.01 -13.73 12.03
N LYS A 46 0.48 -14.87 12.46
CA LYS A 46 1.45 -15.69 11.70
C LYS A 46 1.00 -16.04 10.27
N GLN A 47 -0.29 -16.39 10.11
CA GLN A 47 -0.82 -16.79 8.80
C GLN A 47 -0.86 -15.60 7.83
N LEU A 48 -1.36 -14.45 8.29
CA LEU A 48 -1.48 -13.26 7.48
C LEU A 48 -0.09 -12.67 7.14
N ASN A 49 0.82 -12.63 8.12
CA ASN A 49 2.19 -12.20 7.89
C ASN A 49 2.87 -13.02 6.77
N ARG A 50 2.78 -14.35 6.82
CA ARG A 50 3.34 -15.21 5.77
C ARG A 50 2.72 -14.96 4.40
N LEU A 51 1.40 -14.72 4.35
CA LEU A 51 0.71 -14.46 3.10
C LEU A 51 1.18 -13.15 2.46
N ILE A 52 1.22 -12.07 3.22
CA ILE A 52 1.64 -10.77 2.68
C ILE A 52 3.13 -10.77 2.30
N GLU A 53 4.01 -11.37 3.12
CA GLU A 53 5.43 -11.50 2.83
C GLU A 53 5.69 -12.28 1.53
N LYS A 54 4.93 -13.35 1.27
CA LYS A 54 5.05 -14.16 0.04
C LYS A 54 4.95 -13.33 -1.25
N TYR A 55 4.20 -12.25 -1.22
CA TYR A 55 3.96 -11.37 -2.36
C TYR A 55 4.59 -9.97 -2.18
N GLY A 56 5.56 -9.84 -1.29
CA GLY A 56 6.27 -8.59 -1.07
C GLY A 56 5.41 -7.47 -0.46
N ALA A 57 4.19 -7.76 0.01
CA ALA A 57 3.35 -6.79 0.68
C ALA A 57 3.85 -6.52 2.11
N PHE A 58 3.52 -5.36 2.66
CA PHE A 58 3.97 -4.99 4.01
C PHE A 58 3.02 -4.00 4.70
N TYR A 59 3.13 -3.90 6.02
CA TYR A 59 2.34 -2.98 6.87
C TYR A 59 3.17 -2.35 7.99
N LEU A 60 4.44 -2.72 8.07
CA LEU A 60 5.42 -2.24 9.04
C LEU A 60 6.74 -1.94 8.36
N GLY A 61 7.40 -0.90 8.83
CA GLY A 61 8.81 -0.65 8.57
C GLY A 61 9.71 -1.37 9.57
N ASN A 62 10.92 -0.84 9.77
CA ASN A 62 11.87 -1.36 10.76
C ASN A 62 11.36 -1.10 12.19
N THR A 63 10.96 -2.16 12.88
CA THR A 63 10.39 -2.08 14.24
C THR A 63 11.44 -1.84 15.34
N LYS A 64 12.73 -1.78 14.99
CA LYS A 64 13.82 -1.44 15.91
C LYS A 64 14.11 0.06 15.94
N GLU A 65 13.56 0.83 14.99
CA GLU A 65 13.78 2.26 14.86
C GLU A 65 12.48 3.03 15.07
N LYS A 66 12.55 4.13 15.80
CA LYS A 66 11.42 5.06 15.96
C LYS A 66 11.18 5.83 14.67
N THR A 67 10.75 5.12 13.62
CA THR A 67 10.42 5.69 12.31
C THR A 67 8.93 5.59 12.05
N ILE A 68 8.34 6.65 11.49
CA ILE A 68 6.94 6.74 11.07
C ILE A 68 6.89 7.05 9.57
N TYR A 69 5.98 6.38 8.88
CA TYR A 69 5.66 6.58 7.47
C TYR A 69 4.23 7.10 7.37
N LEU A 70 4.06 8.35 6.92
CA LEU A 70 2.73 8.93 6.75
C LEU A 70 2.17 8.58 5.39
N THR A 71 1.01 7.94 5.39
CA THR A 71 0.29 7.61 4.16
C THR A 71 -1.15 8.08 4.23
N PHE A 72 -1.70 8.47 3.08
CA PHE A 72 -3.03 9.06 2.95
C PHE A 72 -3.80 8.38 1.84
N ASP A 73 -5.05 7.98 2.11
CA ASP A 73 -5.95 7.47 1.09
C ASP A 73 -6.85 8.62 0.60
N ASN A 74 -6.78 8.90 -0.71
CA ASN A 74 -7.43 10.02 -1.36
C ASN A 74 -8.45 9.54 -2.39
N GLY A 75 -9.69 9.37 -1.96
CA GLY A 75 -10.82 9.01 -2.83
C GLY A 75 -11.50 10.22 -3.47
N TYR A 76 -11.61 11.31 -2.73
CA TYR A 76 -12.18 12.60 -3.15
C TYR A 76 -11.59 13.72 -2.28
N GLU A 77 -11.83 15.00 -2.68
CA GLU A 77 -11.38 16.19 -1.96
C GLU A 77 -12.52 16.78 -1.11
N ASN A 78 -12.16 17.34 0.05
CA ASN A 78 -13.09 18.02 0.96
C ASN A 78 -12.53 19.35 1.50
N GLY A 79 -11.56 19.95 0.79
CA GLY A 79 -10.96 21.24 1.13
C GLY A 79 -9.77 21.18 2.08
N TYR A 80 -9.30 19.99 2.51
CA TYR A 80 -8.27 19.87 3.53
C TYR A 80 -6.93 19.34 3.02
N THR A 81 -6.87 18.76 1.83
CA THR A 81 -5.60 18.28 1.25
C THR A 81 -4.55 19.38 1.13
N PRO A 82 -4.87 20.63 0.71
CA PRO A 82 -3.88 21.71 0.67
C PRO A 82 -3.24 21.97 2.04
N LYS A 83 -4.04 21.98 3.12
CA LYS A 83 -3.54 22.19 4.49
C LYS A 83 -2.65 21.04 4.96
N VAL A 84 -2.97 19.79 4.61
CA VAL A 84 -2.11 18.63 4.89
C VAL A 84 -0.76 18.79 4.20
N LEU A 85 -0.73 19.16 2.91
CA LEU A 85 0.50 19.40 2.15
C LEU A 85 1.32 20.55 2.76
N ASP A 86 0.70 21.65 3.18
CA ASP A 86 1.38 22.75 3.86
C ASP A 86 2.08 22.29 5.14
N VAL A 87 1.43 21.46 5.95
CA VAL A 87 2.00 20.89 7.18
C VAL A 87 3.18 19.96 6.85
N LEU A 88 3.03 19.07 5.88
CA LEU A 88 4.11 18.17 5.47
C LEU A 88 5.33 18.95 4.98
N LYS A 89 5.12 19.99 4.17
CA LYS A 89 6.18 20.91 3.71
C LYS A 89 6.86 21.62 4.86
N LYS A 90 6.10 22.21 5.80
CA LYS A 90 6.61 22.86 7.01
C LYS A 90 7.55 21.93 7.78
N HIS A 91 7.17 20.69 7.92
CA HIS A 91 7.94 19.70 8.67
C HIS A 91 9.01 18.96 7.86
N ARG A 92 9.09 19.19 6.54
CA ARG A 92 9.97 18.46 5.60
C ARG A 92 9.72 16.94 5.68
N VAL A 93 8.46 16.55 5.67
CA VAL A 93 8.04 15.15 5.73
C VAL A 93 7.47 14.76 4.38
N THR A 94 8.01 13.71 3.78
CA THR A 94 7.47 13.10 2.56
C THR A 94 6.33 12.16 2.92
N GLY A 95 5.13 12.42 2.42
CA GLY A 95 3.98 11.52 2.52
C GLY A 95 3.82 10.64 1.29
N THR A 96 3.05 9.56 1.43
CA THR A 96 2.58 8.74 0.30
C THR A 96 1.07 8.90 0.19
N PHE A 97 0.59 9.30 -0.98
CA PHE A 97 -0.83 9.52 -1.26
C PHE A 97 -1.35 8.43 -2.19
N PHE A 98 -2.18 7.53 -1.69
CA PHE A 98 -2.85 6.52 -2.49
C PHE A 98 -4.10 7.14 -3.11
N VAL A 99 -4.07 7.42 -4.40
CA VAL A 99 -5.09 8.18 -5.10
C VAL A 99 -5.99 7.30 -5.96
N THR A 100 -7.29 7.60 -5.97
CA THR A 100 -8.23 6.99 -6.92
C THR A 100 -8.24 7.75 -8.24
N GLY A 101 -8.73 7.11 -9.31
CA GLY A 101 -8.92 7.79 -10.60
C GLY A 101 -9.86 9.00 -10.51
N HIS A 102 -10.88 8.92 -9.64
CA HIS A 102 -11.78 10.05 -9.37
C HIS A 102 -11.02 11.25 -8.80
N PHE A 103 -10.21 11.03 -7.75
CA PHE A 103 -9.40 12.10 -7.15
C PHE A 103 -8.43 12.72 -8.15
N VAL A 104 -7.74 11.89 -8.96
CA VAL A 104 -6.78 12.39 -9.97
C VAL A 104 -7.47 13.29 -10.99
N LYS A 105 -8.64 12.89 -11.49
CA LYS A 105 -9.39 13.67 -12.48
C LYS A 105 -9.96 14.97 -11.93
N ASP A 106 -10.47 14.93 -10.70
CA ASP A 106 -11.08 16.09 -10.07
C ASP A 106 -10.07 17.11 -9.53
N GLN A 107 -8.86 16.65 -9.19
CA GLN A 107 -7.88 17.43 -8.46
C GLN A 107 -6.48 17.41 -9.12
N PRO A 108 -6.35 17.69 -10.44
CA PRO A 108 -5.07 17.59 -11.14
C PRO A 108 -4.01 18.52 -10.55
N GLU A 109 -4.40 19.70 -10.05
CA GLU A 109 -3.48 20.64 -9.42
C GLU A 109 -2.91 20.12 -8.10
N LEU A 110 -3.70 19.35 -7.32
CA LEU A 110 -3.20 18.72 -6.10
C LEU A 110 -2.26 17.56 -6.43
N ILE A 111 -2.56 16.77 -7.45
CA ILE A 111 -1.65 15.71 -7.95
C ILE A 111 -0.31 16.32 -8.40
N LYS A 112 -0.37 17.40 -9.18
CA LYS A 112 0.83 18.13 -9.60
C LYS A 112 1.61 18.64 -8.39
N ARG A 113 0.94 19.28 -7.43
CA ARG A 113 1.55 19.78 -6.21
C ARG A 113 2.21 18.68 -5.38
N MET A 114 1.53 17.54 -5.18
CA MET A 114 2.11 16.36 -4.50
C MET A 114 3.42 15.93 -5.16
N SER A 115 3.41 15.82 -6.49
CA SER A 115 4.60 15.44 -7.26
C SER A 115 5.72 16.47 -7.20
N ASP A 116 5.41 17.77 -7.31
CA ASP A 116 6.41 18.86 -7.28
C ASP A 116 7.02 19.03 -5.87
N GLU A 117 6.28 18.75 -4.81
CA GLU A 117 6.77 18.79 -3.42
C GLU A 117 7.49 17.48 -3.00
N GLY A 118 7.65 16.52 -3.92
CA GLY A 118 8.43 15.28 -3.70
C GLY A 118 7.68 14.21 -2.90
N HIS A 119 6.37 14.30 -2.82
CA HIS A 119 5.55 13.24 -2.25
C HIS A 119 5.42 12.06 -3.22
N ILE A 120 5.16 10.87 -2.67
CA ILE A 120 4.92 9.66 -3.43
C ILE A 120 3.43 9.59 -3.77
N ILE A 121 3.10 9.34 -5.04
CA ILE A 121 1.75 9.08 -5.49
C ILE A 121 1.63 7.57 -5.66
N GLY A 122 0.82 6.92 -4.82
CA GLY A 122 0.49 5.50 -4.89
C GLY A 122 -0.87 5.28 -5.56
N ASN A 123 -1.13 4.06 -5.97
CA ASN A 123 -2.35 3.65 -6.65
C ASN A 123 -3.40 3.16 -5.65
N HIS A 124 -4.65 3.64 -5.76
CA HIS A 124 -5.79 3.17 -4.95
C HIS A 124 -6.93 2.64 -5.81
N SER A 125 -6.62 2.16 -7.03
CA SER A 125 -7.51 1.78 -8.13
C SER A 125 -8.32 2.96 -8.69
N PHE A 126 -8.86 2.77 -9.89
CA PHE A 126 -9.55 3.87 -10.57
C PHE A 126 -10.95 4.14 -9.99
N HIS A 127 -11.77 3.09 -9.84
CA HIS A 127 -13.15 3.19 -9.35
C HIS A 127 -13.33 2.73 -7.90
N HIS A 128 -12.25 2.40 -7.18
CA HIS A 128 -12.28 1.91 -5.80
C HIS A 128 -13.14 0.63 -5.61
N PRO A 129 -13.06 -0.37 -6.52
CA PRO A 129 -13.86 -1.59 -6.42
C PRO A 129 -13.30 -2.55 -5.38
N ASP A 130 -14.04 -3.62 -5.12
CA ASP A 130 -13.53 -4.81 -4.48
C ASP A 130 -12.72 -5.62 -5.52
N LEU A 131 -11.39 -5.58 -5.42
CA LEU A 131 -10.50 -6.23 -6.39
C LEU A 131 -10.62 -7.76 -6.37
N THR A 132 -11.12 -8.37 -5.29
CA THR A 132 -11.35 -9.81 -5.23
C THR A 132 -12.48 -10.27 -6.16
N LYS A 133 -13.30 -9.34 -6.65
CA LYS A 133 -14.40 -9.57 -7.61
C LYS A 133 -14.01 -9.27 -9.05
N LYS A 134 -12.73 -9.03 -9.29
CA LYS A 134 -12.20 -8.64 -10.60
C LYS A 134 -11.34 -9.76 -11.20
N THR A 135 -11.37 -9.87 -12.52
CA THR A 135 -10.40 -10.70 -13.26
C THR A 135 -9.02 -10.04 -13.27
N ALA A 136 -7.98 -10.76 -13.69
CA ALA A 136 -6.62 -10.22 -13.81
C ALA A 136 -6.59 -8.99 -14.73
N ASP A 137 -7.25 -9.06 -15.89
CA ASP A 137 -7.32 -7.94 -16.85
C ASP A 137 -8.05 -6.73 -16.25
N GLN A 138 -9.16 -6.95 -15.53
CA GLN A 138 -9.89 -5.89 -14.86
C GLN A 138 -9.09 -5.24 -13.72
N ILE A 139 -8.28 -6.03 -12.99
CA ILE A 139 -7.36 -5.49 -11.99
C ILE A 139 -6.32 -4.61 -12.68
N GLN A 140 -5.72 -5.10 -13.77
CA GLN A 140 -4.75 -4.35 -14.54
C GLN A 140 -5.35 -3.04 -15.07
N ASP A 141 -6.53 -3.06 -15.69
CA ASP A 141 -7.23 -1.88 -16.20
C ASP A 141 -7.49 -0.82 -15.10
N GLU A 142 -7.92 -1.27 -13.91
CA GLU A 142 -8.13 -0.38 -12.74
C GLU A 142 -6.84 0.33 -12.31
N LEU A 143 -5.70 -0.36 -12.38
CA LEU A 143 -4.43 0.19 -11.94
C LEU A 143 -3.76 1.04 -13.06
N ASP A 144 -3.75 0.56 -14.27
CA ASP A 144 -3.15 1.26 -15.41
C ASP A 144 -3.87 2.59 -15.69
N SER A 145 -5.19 2.61 -15.57
CA SER A 145 -5.98 3.84 -15.74
C SER A 145 -5.61 4.95 -14.75
N VAL A 146 -5.27 4.62 -13.49
CA VAL A 146 -4.76 5.62 -12.53
C VAL A 146 -3.39 6.12 -12.95
N ASN A 147 -2.49 5.21 -13.31
CA ASN A 147 -1.12 5.56 -13.72
C ASN A 147 -1.10 6.46 -14.96
N GLU A 148 -1.94 6.18 -15.94
CA GLU A 148 -2.08 7.00 -17.14
C GLU A 148 -2.52 8.43 -16.81
N GLU A 149 -3.53 8.60 -15.95
CA GLU A 149 -4.00 9.93 -15.56
C GLU A 149 -2.93 10.68 -14.72
N VAL A 150 -2.25 10.01 -13.80
CA VAL A 150 -1.15 10.61 -13.03
C VAL A 150 0.00 11.00 -13.96
N TYR A 151 0.35 10.15 -14.93
CA TYR A 151 1.40 10.44 -15.91
C TYR A 151 1.09 11.67 -16.76
N LYS A 152 -0.16 11.83 -17.23
CA LYS A 152 -0.60 13.01 -18.00
C LYS A 152 -0.36 14.33 -17.25
N ILE A 153 -0.46 14.30 -15.91
CA ILE A 153 -0.30 15.48 -15.04
C ILE A 153 1.16 15.69 -14.65
N THR A 154 1.87 14.63 -14.30
CA THR A 154 3.20 14.72 -13.66
C THR A 154 4.36 14.42 -14.58
N GLY A 155 4.13 13.70 -15.68
CA GLY A 155 5.17 13.14 -16.56
C GLY A 155 5.99 12.01 -15.93
N LYS A 156 5.57 11.46 -14.76
CA LYS A 156 6.29 10.41 -14.04
C LYS A 156 5.54 9.09 -14.07
N GLN A 157 6.28 7.98 -14.15
CA GLN A 157 5.76 6.59 -14.14
C GLN A 157 6.37 5.81 -12.97
N ASP A 158 6.27 6.35 -11.77
CA ASP A 158 6.88 5.79 -10.57
C ASP A 158 5.85 5.30 -9.52
N ASN A 159 4.62 5.03 -9.95
CA ASN A 159 3.53 4.54 -9.08
C ASN A 159 3.69 3.05 -8.77
N LEU A 160 4.71 2.71 -8.00
CA LEU A 160 5.06 1.32 -7.66
C LEU A 160 4.25 0.76 -6.47
N TYR A 161 3.51 1.60 -5.77
CA TYR A 161 2.80 1.23 -4.55
C TYR A 161 1.31 1.15 -4.77
N LEU A 162 0.71 0.07 -4.29
CA LEU A 162 -0.74 -0.14 -4.30
C LEU A 162 -1.27 -0.24 -2.87
N ARG A 163 -2.39 0.39 -2.60
CA ARG A 163 -3.23 0.05 -1.45
C ARG A 163 -4.58 -0.46 -1.95
N PRO A 164 -4.95 -1.72 -1.63
CA PRO A 164 -6.24 -2.26 -2.04
C PRO A 164 -7.39 -1.44 -1.42
N PRO A 165 -8.45 -1.13 -2.19
CA PRO A 165 -9.63 -0.44 -1.68
C PRO A 165 -10.17 -1.06 -0.40
N ARG A 166 -10.42 -0.24 0.63
CA ARG A 166 -10.93 -0.67 1.95
C ARG A 166 -10.04 -1.68 2.69
N GLY A 167 -8.84 -1.95 2.21
CA GLY A 167 -7.99 -3.02 2.72
C GLY A 167 -8.54 -4.43 2.44
N VAL A 168 -9.42 -4.59 1.44
CA VAL A 168 -9.93 -5.90 1.02
C VAL A 168 -9.03 -6.47 -0.06
N PHE A 169 -8.56 -7.68 0.16
CA PHE A 169 -7.66 -8.39 -0.74
C PHE A 169 -7.85 -9.90 -0.66
N SER A 170 -7.13 -10.64 -1.48
CA SER A 170 -7.02 -12.10 -1.43
C SER A 170 -5.60 -12.52 -1.84
N GLU A 171 -5.26 -13.79 -1.71
CA GLU A 171 -4.00 -14.29 -2.24
C GLU A 171 -3.89 -14.06 -3.76
N TYR A 172 -4.99 -14.24 -4.48
CA TYR A 172 -5.07 -13.97 -5.91
C TYR A 172 -4.77 -12.50 -6.23
N VAL A 173 -5.40 -11.55 -5.51
CA VAL A 173 -5.17 -10.11 -5.71
C VAL A 173 -3.70 -9.77 -5.46
N LEU A 174 -3.11 -10.25 -4.35
CA LEU A 174 -1.68 -10.02 -4.06
C LEU A 174 -0.77 -10.56 -5.16
N LYS A 175 -1.07 -11.77 -5.67
CA LYS A 175 -0.31 -12.38 -6.76
C LYS A 175 -0.39 -11.56 -8.04
N GLU A 176 -1.59 -11.16 -8.46
CA GLU A 176 -1.77 -10.41 -9.71
C GLU A 176 -1.16 -9.01 -9.63
N THR A 177 -1.34 -8.29 -8.52
CA THR A 177 -0.75 -6.97 -8.35
C THR A 177 0.78 -7.02 -8.25
N ASN A 178 1.34 -8.04 -7.59
CA ASN A 178 2.79 -8.28 -7.57
C ASN A 178 3.33 -8.62 -8.97
N ARG A 179 2.62 -9.44 -9.76
CA ARG A 179 2.96 -9.74 -11.17
C ARG A 179 3.02 -8.47 -12.04
N LEU A 180 2.17 -7.49 -11.74
CA LEU A 180 2.15 -6.18 -12.40
C LEU A 180 3.23 -5.22 -11.87
N GLY A 181 4.06 -5.66 -10.93
CA GLY A 181 5.18 -4.87 -10.38
C GLY A 181 4.82 -4.01 -9.18
N TYR A 182 3.60 -4.13 -8.64
CA TYR A 182 3.20 -3.34 -7.47
C TYR A 182 3.66 -3.96 -6.15
N GLN A 183 4.09 -3.08 -5.26
CA GLN A 183 4.26 -3.37 -3.84
C GLN A 183 2.98 -2.99 -3.09
N THR A 184 2.29 -3.98 -2.51
CA THR A 184 1.08 -3.71 -1.73
C THR A 184 1.43 -3.19 -0.35
N VAL A 185 0.89 -2.02 0.01
CA VAL A 185 1.14 -1.32 1.27
C VAL A 185 -0.11 -1.28 2.12
N PHE A 186 -0.10 -2.03 3.22
CA PHE A 186 -1.09 -1.93 4.28
C PHE A 186 -0.65 -0.91 5.33
N TRP A 187 -1.26 -0.93 6.51
CA TRP A 187 -1.00 0.02 7.60
C TRP A 187 -0.99 -0.67 8.95
N SER A 188 -0.40 -0.03 9.92
CA SER A 188 -0.34 -0.49 11.33
C SER A 188 -0.93 0.52 12.31
N VAL A 189 -1.29 1.71 11.82
CA VAL A 189 -2.01 2.73 12.58
C VAL A 189 -3.18 3.23 11.75
N ALA A 190 -4.39 3.14 12.29
CA ALA A 190 -5.60 3.70 11.69
C ALA A 190 -6.67 3.98 12.75
N PHE A 191 -7.55 4.92 12.42
CA PHE A 191 -8.76 5.21 13.15
C PHE A 191 -9.84 5.73 12.21
N VAL A 192 -11.07 5.85 12.68
CA VAL A 192 -12.17 6.31 11.82
C VAL A 192 -12.09 7.83 11.66
N ASP A 193 -11.58 8.28 10.51
CA ASP A 193 -11.35 9.69 10.16
C ASP A 193 -12.05 10.12 8.85
N TRP A 194 -12.50 9.17 8.03
CA TRP A 194 -13.09 9.44 6.70
C TRP A 194 -14.56 9.86 6.74
N LYS A 195 -15.24 9.77 7.88
CA LYS A 195 -16.65 10.15 8.02
C LYS A 195 -16.80 11.66 8.17
N ILE A 196 -16.87 12.39 7.06
CA ILE A 196 -16.90 13.86 7.04
C ILE A 196 -18.05 14.47 7.87
N ASN A 197 -19.19 13.79 7.95
CA ASN A 197 -20.36 14.22 8.74
C ASN A 197 -20.33 13.75 10.20
N SER A 198 -19.26 13.11 10.65
CA SER A 198 -19.13 12.54 11.99
C SER A 198 -17.72 12.75 12.54
N GLN A 199 -17.17 13.93 12.30
CA GLN A 199 -15.85 14.32 12.83
C GLN A 199 -15.96 14.47 14.37
N LYS A 200 -14.92 14.03 15.09
CA LYS A 200 -14.88 13.97 16.57
C LYS A 200 -14.01 15.05 17.19
N GLY A 201 -13.49 15.95 16.36
CA GLY A 201 -12.60 17.04 16.73
C GLY A 201 -11.11 16.70 16.58
N SER A 202 -10.30 17.72 16.32
CA SER A 202 -8.85 17.57 16.10
C SER A 202 -8.13 16.89 17.26
N LYS A 203 -8.61 17.08 18.49
CA LYS A 203 -8.05 16.37 19.65
C LYS A 203 -8.20 14.85 19.56
N TYR A 204 -9.31 14.36 19.00
CA TYR A 204 -9.50 12.93 18.78
C TYR A 204 -8.47 12.38 17.78
N ALA A 205 -8.27 13.08 16.67
CA ALA A 205 -7.28 12.69 15.66
C ALA A 205 -5.87 12.72 16.24
N TYR A 206 -5.49 13.81 16.91
CA TYR A 206 -4.21 13.95 17.61
C TYR A 206 -3.96 12.80 18.59
N ASP A 207 -4.92 12.55 19.50
CA ASP A 207 -4.79 11.48 20.52
C ASP A 207 -4.56 10.13 19.86
N HIS A 208 -5.24 9.83 18.75
CA HIS A 208 -5.06 8.58 18.02
C HIS A 208 -3.70 8.48 17.33
N MET A 209 -3.22 9.57 16.73
CA MET A 209 -1.90 9.62 16.11
C MET A 209 -0.80 9.38 17.16
N ILE A 210 -0.91 10.01 18.35
CA ILE A 210 0.09 9.86 19.40
C ILE A 210 0.02 8.48 20.08
N LYS A 211 -1.16 8.05 20.51
CA LYS A 211 -1.32 6.82 21.31
C LYS A 211 -1.00 5.53 20.54
N GLN A 212 -1.20 5.53 19.21
CA GLN A 212 -0.93 4.38 18.38
C GLN A 212 0.47 4.39 17.75
N ALA A 213 1.26 5.46 17.97
CA ALA A 213 2.62 5.54 17.47
C ALA A 213 3.47 4.38 18.01
N HIS A 214 4.26 3.77 17.13
CA HIS A 214 5.19 2.70 17.47
C HIS A 214 6.35 2.68 16.46
N PRO A 215 7.50 2.06 16.76
CA PRO A 215 8.59 1.90 15.82
C PRO A 215 8.14 1.20 14.52
N GLY A 216 8.50 1.77 13.38
CA GLY A 216 8.13 1.25 12.06
C GLY A 216 6.67 1.47 11.66
N ALA A 217 5.96 2.41 12.29
CA ALA A 217 4.53 2.64 12.05
C ALA A 217 4.24 3.17 10.64
N ILE A 218 3.34 2.50 9.91
CA ILE A 218 2.73 3.00 8.67
C ILE A 218 1.33 3.49 9.02
N TYR A 219 1.12 4.80 8.92
CA TYR A 219 -0.17 5.43 9.22
C TYR A 219 -1.09 5.40 8.01
N LEU A 220 -2.34 5.01 8.21
CA LEU A 220 -3.43 5.29 7.28
C LEU A 220 -4.21 6.48 7.80
N LEU A 221 -4.20 7.57 7.04
CA LEU A 221 -4.98 8.79 7.26
C LEU A 221 -5.77 9.13 5.99
N HIS A 222 -6.79 9.99 6.12
CA HIS A 222 -7.53 10.50 4.98
C HIS A 222 -7.48 12.03 4.98
N THR A 223 -7.19 12.64 3.83
CA THR A 223 -7.10 14.11 3.72
C THR A 223 -8.46 14.80 3.71
N VAL A 224 -9.55 14.05 3.48
CA VAL A 224 -10.92 14.57 3.61
C VAL A 224 -11.28 14.95 5.06
N SER A 225 -10.47 14.53 6.03
CA SER A 225 -10.71 14.77 7.45
C SER A 225 -10.23 16.16 7.86
N LYS A 226 -11.17 17.00 8.28
CA LYS A 226 -10.86 18.27 8.95
C LYS A 226 -10.01 18.05 10.20
N ASP A 227 -10.40 17.05 11.00
CA ASP A 227 -9.73 16.72 12.25
C ASP A 227 -8.26 16.36 12.07
N ASN A 228 -7.96 15.55 11.02
CA ASN A 228 -6.58 15.22 10.66
C ASN A 228 -5.78 16.46 10.23
N ALA A 229 -6.36 17.27 9.35
CA ALA A 229 -5.70 18.46 8.84
C ALA A 229 -5.40 19.50 9.94
N GLU A 230 -6.22 19.54 11.00
CA GLU A 230 -6.01 20.41 12.17
C GLU A 230 -5.02 19.84 13.18
N ALA A 231 -4.98 18.50 13.33
CA ALA A 231 -4.16 17.81 14.32
C ALA A 231 -2.72 17.51 13.85
N LEU A 232 -2.49 17.44 12.54
CA LEU A 232 -1.27 16.86 11.97
C LEU A 232 0.00 17.64 12.36
N ASP A 233 -0.08 18.97 12.41
CA ASP A 233 1.07 19.83 12.76
C ASP A 233 1.58 19.55 14.18
N ASP A 234 0.67 19.55 15.15
CA ASP A 234 0.99 19.27 16.56
C ASP A 234 1.41 17.80 16.73
N ALA A 235 0.76 16.88 16.05
CA ALA A 235 1.11 15.45 16.12
C ALA A 235 2.53 15.19 15.60
N ILE A 236 2.92 15.74 14.44
CA ILE A 236 4.29 15.59 13.93
C ILE A 236 5.30 16.24 14.89
N THR A 237 4.98 17.43 15.41
CA THR A 237 5.85 18.15 16.35
C THR A 237 6.12 17.30 17.60
N ASP A 238 5.10 16.75 18.21
CA ASP A 238 5.23 16.02 19.45
C ASP A 238 5.79 14.60 19.27
N LEU A 239 5.51 13.94 18.13
CA LEU A 239 6.17 12.69 17.77
C LEU A 239 7.68 12.89 17.55
N LYS A 240 8.11 14.00 16.92
CA LYS A 240 9.53 14.35 16.81
C LYS A 240 10.17 14.57 18.18
N LYS A 241 9.49 15.28 19.11
CA LYS A 241 9.97 15.42 20.52
C LYS A 241 10.08 14.09 21.25
N GLN A 242 9.24 13.09 20.92
CA GLN A 242 9.31 11.74 21.46
C GLN A 242 10.42 10.89 20.79
N GLY A 243 11.19 11.48 19.88
CA GLY A 243 12.31 10.84 19.19
C GLY A 243 11.93 10.04 17.95
N TYR A 244 10.71 10.23 17.42
CA TYR A 244 10.35 9.64 16.12
C TYR A 244 10.93 10.46 14.97
N THR A 245 11.40 9.75 13.94
CA THR A 245 11.74 10.31 12.62
C THR A 245 10.65 9.97 11.62
N PHE A 246 10.55 10.78 10.59
CA PHE A 246 9.61 10.54 9.49
C PHE A 246 10.39 10.25 8.23
N LYS A 247 10.08 9.12 7.59
CA LYS A 247 10.70 8.67 6.33
C LYS A 247 9.61 8.38 5.29
N SER A 248 9.99 8.32 4.03
CA SER A 248 9.11 7.93 2.94
C SER A 248 9.02 6.40 2.78
N ILE A 249 8.01 5.92 2.07
CA ILE A 249 7.93 4.49 1.70
C ILE A 249 9.10 4.10 0.78
N ASN A 250 9.64 5.02 -0.04
CA ASN A 250 10.85 4.77 -0.83
C ASN A 250 12.07 4.51 0.07
N ASP A 251 12.24 5.28 1.14
CA ASP A 251 13.32 5.04 2.11
C ASP A 251 13.19 3.66 2.75
N LEU A 252 11.95 3.25 3.11
CA LEU A 252 11.68 1.92 3.64
C LEU A 252 12.06 0.81 2.66
N MET A 253 11.73 0.97 1.39
CA MET A 253 12.04 -0.03 0.36
C MET A 253 13.53 -0.11 0.11
N PHE A 254 14.22 1.03 0.03
CA PHE A 254 15.67 1.09 -0.10
C PHE A 254 16.38 0.38 1.08
N GLU A 255 15.93 0.63 2.31
CA GLU A 255 16.46 -0.04 3.51
C GLU A 255 16.23 -1.55 3.49
N LYS A 256 15.08 -2.00 2.99
CA LYS A 256 14.79 -3.44 2.82
C LYS A 256 15.74 -4.09 1.81
N GLU A 257 15.96 -3.45 0.66
CA GLU A 257 16.87 -3.95 -0.37
C GLU A 257 18.32 -4.05 0.11
N MET A 258 18.80 -3.03 0.82
CA MET A 258 20.15 -3.00 1.38
C MET A 258 20.39 -4.05 2.47
N ASN A 259 19.34 -4.50 3.16
CA ASN A 259 19.41 -5.51 4.22
C ASN A 259 19.12 -6.95 3.73
N LEU A 260 18.86 -7.13 2.42
CA LEU A 260 18.81 -8.47 1.85
C LEU A 260 20.22 -9.07 1.83
N PRO A 261 20.41 -10.35 2.26
CA PRO A 261 21.71 -11.00 2.14
C PRO A 261 22.07 -11.01 0.65
N SER A 262 23.30 -10.56 0.34
CA SER A 262 23.87 -10.68 -1.02
C SER A 262 23.84 -12.15 -1.44
N LEU A 263 23.18 -12.43 -2.56
CA LEU A 263 23.07 -13.76 -3.18
C LEU A 263 24.45 -14.31 -3.54
#